data_52136b64972bcbd9af9ba56fc5c30acb
#
_entry.id   52136b64972bcbd9af9ba56fc5c30acb
#
_cell.length_a   1.000
_cell.length_b   1.000
_cell.length_c   1.000
_cell.angle_alpha   90.00
_cell.angle_beta   90.00
_cell.angle_gamma   90.00
#
_symmetry.space_group_name_H-M   'P 1'
#
loop_
_entity.id
_entity.type
_entity.pdbx_description
1 polymer ?
#
loop_
_entity_poly.entity_id
_entity_poly.type
_entity_poly.pdbx_seq_one_letter_code
_entity_poly.pdbx_strand_id
1 'polypeptide(L)'
;LNDMEDKLNQEGRKVLAGADAFKLYDTYGFPIDLTIEILEEKGFTVDEEGFQAAMKEQKETARKARKVTNYMGADVTVYESIDPSITSKFVGYDRLTHQSKVTVLTTEDELVDALTDGQTGTIIVDETPFYATMGGQVADTGVIRTANAEFVVEDTIKLQGTKIGHVGKMTKGSIKVGETVTLAVDEARRNLIANNHSATHLMQKALRMVLGLSLIHISEPTRLLSIS
;
A
#
# COMPACT_ATOMS: atom_id res chain seq x y z
N LEU A 1 16.39 12.52 -27.51
CA LEU A 1 15.53 13.58 -28.03
C LEU A 1 15.94 13.95 -29.46
N ASN A 2 17.23 14.27 -29.72
CA ASN A 2 17.72 14.65 -31.04
C ASN A 2 17.37 13.62 -32.14
N ASP A 3 17.55 12.33 -31.88
CA ASP A 3 17.19 11.25 -32.84
C ASP A 3 15.69 11.22 -33.17
N MET A 4 14.83 11.62 -32.23
CA MET A 4 13.39 11.72 -32.45
C MET A 4 13.02 12.97 -33.26
N GLU A 5 13.71 14.07 -33.03
CA GLU A 5 13.56 15.29 -33.83
C GLU A 5 13.98 15.06 -35.28
N ASP A 6 15.11 14.41 -35.51
CA ASP A 6 15.57 14.05 -36.86
C ASP A 6 14.57 13.14 -37.57
N LYS A 7 13.96 12.21 -36.85
CA LYS A 7 12.92 11.33 -37.38
C LYS A 7 11.64 12.10 -37.74
N LEU A 8 11.21 13.03 -36.86
CA LEU A 8 10.04 13.87 -37.15
C LEU A 8 10.25 14.75 -38.37
N ASN A 9 11.46 15.34 -38.52
CA ASN A 9 11.82 16.13 -39.68
C ASN A 9 11.84 15.31 -40.97
N GLN A 10 12.39 14.09 -40.94
CA GLN A 10 12.44 13.18 -42.10
C GLN A 10 11.03 12.72 -42.53
N GLU A 11 10.14 12.50 -41.56
CA GLU A 11 8.77 12.08 -41.78
C GLU A 11 7.82 13.25 -42.09
N GLY A 12 8.28 14.49 -41.99
CA GLY A 12 7.46 15.69 -42.18
C GLY A 12 6.36 15.86 -41.13
N ARG A 13 6.50 15.23 -39.97
CA ARG A 13 5.56 15.32 -38.85
C ARG A 13 5.94 16.45 -37.93
N LYS A 14 4.94 17.12 -37.38
CA LYS A 14 5.13 18.17 -36.37
C LYS A 14 4.68 17.75 -34.96
N VAL A 15 4.17 16.53 -34.81
CA VAL A 15 3.64 16.01 -33.54
C VAL A 15 4.45 14.78 -33.14
N LEU A 16 5.08 14.83 -31.97
CA LEU A 16 5.69 13.64 -31.34
C LEU A 16 4.57 12.74 -30.82
N ALA A 17 4.59 11.47 -31.22
CA ALA A 17 3.60 10.51 -30.73
C ALA A 17 3.70 10.31 -29.21
N GLY A 18 2.56 10.16 -28.56
CA GLY A 18 2.50 9.99 -27.09
C GLY A 18 3.27 8.77 -26.59
N ALA A 19 3.32 7.68 -27.38
CA ALA A 19 4.14 6.50 -27.05
C ALA A 19 5.66 6.78 -27.05
N ASP A 20 6.13 7.64 -27.97
CA ASP A 20 7.54 8.03 -28.00
C ASP A 20 7.89 8.99 -26.86
N ALA A 21 6.98 9.92 -26.54
CA ALA A 21 7.11 10.79 -25.36
C ALA A 21 7.10 9.98 -24.05
N PHE A 22 6.25 8.94 -23.98
CA PHE A 22 6.21 8.02 -22.85
C PHE A 22 7.51 7.21 -22.72
N LYS A 23 8.12 6.79 -23.81
CA LYS A 23 9.41 6.10 -23.80
C LYS A 23 10.54 7.00 -23.26
N LEU A 24 10.53 8.29 -23.59
CA LEU A 24 11.47 9.26 -23.03
C LEU A 24 11.32 9.37 -21.51
N TYR A 25 10.08 9.40 -21.04
CA TYR A 25 9.76 9.47 -19.62
C TYR A 25 10.13 8.19 -18.87
N ASP A 26 9.68 7.03 -19.34
CA ASP A 26 9.80 5.75 -18.64
C ASP A 26 11.22 5.17 -18.69
N THR A 27 11.87 5.24 -19.86
CA THR A 27 13.18 4.61 -20.07
C THR A 27 14.34 5.54 -19.71
N TYR A 28 14.19 6.82 -19.98
CA TYR A 28 15.26 7.79 -19.83
C TYR A 28 15.05 8.79 -18.69
N GLY A 29 13.91 8.68 -17.98
CA GLY A 29 13.57 9.55 -16.85
C GLY A 29 13.36 11.02 -17.25
N PHE A 30 13.02 11.29 -18.51
CA PHE A 30 12.90 12.64 -19.04
C PHE A 30 11.48 13.18 -18.80
N PRO A 31 11.29 14.25 -17.99
CA PRO A 31 9.97 14.76 -17.65
C PRO A 31 9.19 15.21 -18.89
N ILE A 32 7.87 14.92 -18.91
CA ILE A 32 7.01 15.28 -20.05
C ILE A 32 6.96 16.80 -20.27
N ASP A 33 6.89 17.58 -19.21
CA ASP A 33 6.86 19.04 -19.27
C ASP A 33 8.08 19.59 -19.99
N LEU A 34 9.26 19.05 -19.67
CA LEU A 34 10.51 19.43 -20.32
C LEU A 34 10.57 18.95 -21.79
N THR A 35 9.97 17.81 -22.10
CA THR A 35 9.84 17.31 -23.48
C THR A 35 8.98 18.27 -24.31
N ILE A 36 7.87 18.73 -23.75
CA ILE A 36 6.95 19.68 -24.40
C ILE A 36 7.69 21.01 -24.66
N GLU A 37 8.31 21.60 -23.63
CA GLU A 37 9.01 22.88 -23.72
C GLU A 37 10.09 22.87 -24.82
N ILE A 38 10.96 21.87 -24.84
CA ILE A 38 12.04 21.76 -25.84
C ILE A 38 11.49 21.57 -27.26
N LEU A 39 10.42 20.80 -27.41
CA LEU A 39 9.84 20.55 -28.73
C LEU A 39 9.06 21.76 -29.25
N GLU A 40 8.38 22.51 -28.38
CA GLU A 40 7.69 23.75 -28.75
C GLU A 40 8.67 24.84 -29.22
N GLU A 41 9.83 25.00 -28.57
CA GLU A 41 10.89 25.90 -29.01
C GLU A 41 11.36 25.63 -30.46
N LYS A 42 11.24 24.34 -30.89
CA LYS A 42 11.63 23.89 -32.23
C LYS A 42 10.47 23.78 -33.22
N GLY A 43 9.27 24.19 -32.80
CA GLY A 43 8.06 24.19 -33.64
C GLY A 43 7.38 22.86 -33.79
N PHE A 44 7.63 21.92 -32.85
CA PHE A 44 6.93 20.64 -32.73
C PHE A 44 5.94 20.68 -31.55
N THR A 45 4.99 19.75 -31.55
CA THR A 45 4.04 19.53 -30.45
C THR A 45 4.09 18.07 -30.00
N VAL A 46 3.52 17.78 -28.84
CA VAL A 46 3.46 16.43 -28.28
C VAL A 46 2.00 15.96 -28.19
N ASP A 47 1.75 14.71 -28.53
CA ASP A 47 0.46 14.04 -28.30
C ASP A 47 0.33 13.67 -26.82
N GLU A 48 -0.18 14.62 -26.02
CA GLU A 48 -0.37 14.45 -24.58
C GLU A 48 -1.43 13.39 -24.27
N GLU A 49 -2.50 13.27 -25.07
CA GLU A 49 -3.54 12.26 -24.88
C GLU A 49 -2.97 10.85 -25.07
N GLY A 50 -2.16 10.64 -26.11
CA GLY A 50 -1.45 9.38 -26.34
C GLY A 50 -0.43 9.07 -25.23
N PHE A 51 0.25 10.08 -24.69
CA PHE A 51 1.13 9.92 -23.52
C PHE A 51 0.36 9.44 -22.28
N GLN A 52 -0.78 10.07 -21.97
CA GLN A 52 -1.63 9.67 -20.85
C GLN A 52 -2.19 8.26 -21.03
N ALA A 53 -2.56 7.89 -22.24
CA ALA A 53 -3.02 6.53 -22.58
C ALA A 53 -1.91 5.49 -22.33
N ALA A 54 -0.67 5.76 -22.82
CA ALA A 54 0.48 4.88 -22.61
C ALA A 54 0.85 4.75 -21.12
N MET A 55 0.80 5.85 -20.37
CA MET A 55 0.99 5.87 -18.92
C MET A 55 -0.03 4.98 -18.20
N LYS A 56 -1.30 5.07 -18.60
CA LYS A 56 -2.38 4.25 -18.04
C LYS A 56 -2.19 2.77 -18.36
N GLU A 57 -1.86 2.44 -19.60
CA GLU A 57 -1.59 1.05 -20.03
C GLU A 57 -0.41 0.44 -19.26
N GLN A 58 0.67 1.19 -19.06
CA GLN A 58 1.80 0.74 -18.26
C GLN A 58 1.40 0.49 -16.80
N LYS A 59 0.62 1.40 -16.20
CA LYS A 59 0.10 1.21 -14.83
C LYS A 59 -0.77 -0.05 -14.72
N GLU A 60 -1.62 -0.32 -15.73
CA GLU A 60 -2.44 -1.52 -15.76
C GLU A 60 -1.60 -2.79 -15.97
N THR A 61 -0.58 -2.72 -16.83
CA THR A 61 0.36 -3.83 -17.06
C THR A 61 1.19 -4.12 -15.82
N ALA A 62 1.69 -3.08 -15.16
CA ALA A 62 2.40 -3.20 -13.87
C ALA A 62 1.49 -3.76 -12.77
N ARG A 63 0.20 -3.38 -12.75
CA ARG A 63 -0.82 -3.98 -11.86
C ARG A 63 -1.01 -5.47 -12.16
N LYS A 64 -1.14 -5.86 -13.44
CA LYS A 64 -1.28 -7.27 -13.83
C LYS A 64 -0.02 -8.09 -13.53
N ALA A 65 1.17 -7.53 -13.71
CA ALA A 65 2.43 -8.18 -13.37
C ALA A 65 2.60 -8.34 -11.85
N ARG A 66 2.09 -7.40 -11.05
CA ARG A 66 2.07 -7.50 -9.57
C ARG A 66 1.13 -8.57 -9.03
N LYS A 67 0.17 -9.07 -9.82
CA LYS A 67 -0.67 -10.22 -9.45
C LYS A 67 0.10 -11.52 -9.16
N VAL A 68 1.39 -11.57 -9.44
CA VAL A 68 2.26 -12.74 -9.23
C VAL A 68 3.15 -12.62 -7.97
N THR A 69 3.23 -11.45 -7.34
CA THR A 69 4.00 -11.25 -6.10
C THR A 69 3.13 -10.60 -5.04
N ASN A 70 2.44 -11.44 -4.28
CA ASN A 70 1.68 -11.07 -3.09
C ASN A 70 2.62 -10.59 -1.98
N TYR A 71 2.79 -9.28 -1.90
CA TYR A 71 3.05 -8.60 -0.64
C TYR A 71 2.67 -7.13 -0.83
N MET A 72 1.48 -6.70 -0.41
CA MET A 72 0.90 -5.35 -0.50
C MET A 72 0.06 -5.01 -1.76
N GLY A 73 -0.73 -5.92 -2.27
CA GLY A 73 -1.53 -5.62 -3.45
C GLY A 73 -2.79 -6.44 -3.58
N ALA A 74 -3.58 -6.56 -2.52
CA ALA A 74 -5.01 -6.79 -2.73
C ALA A 74 -5.51 -5.64 -3.59
N ASP A 75 -6.17 -5.95 -4.70
CA ASP A 75 -6.62 -4.96 -5.67
C ASP A 75 -7.33 -3.83 -4.92
N VAL A 76 -6.84 -2.60 -5.08
CA VAL A 76 -7.45 -1.38 -4.53
C VAL A 76 -8.95 -1.33 -4.85
N THR A 77 -9.37 -1.99 -5.91
CA THR A 77 -10.75 -2.08 -6.39
C THR A 77 -11.71 -2.80 -5.44
N VAL A 78 -11.31 -3.86 -4.74
CA VAL A 78 -12.19 -4.58 -3.80
C VAL A 78 -12.49 -3.70 -2.58
N TYR A 79 -11.47 -3.02 -2.07
CA TYR A 79 -11.62 -2.14 -0.91
C TYR A 79 -12.38 -0.84 -1.23
N GLU A 80 -12.35 -0.37 -2.48
CA GLU A 80 -13.13 0.78 -2.95
C GLU A 80 -14.64 0.50 -2.96
N SER A 81 -15.04 -0.77 -3.08
CA SER A 81 -16.44 -1.19 -3.04
C SER A 81 -17.02 -1.30 -1.62
N ILE A 82 -16.18 -1.18 -0.59
CA ILE A 82 -16.61 -1.24 0.81
C ILE A 82 -17.33 0.06 1.18
N ASP A 83 -18.52 -0.05 1.78
CA ASP A 83 -19.31 1.08 2.24
C ASP A 83 -18.45 2.10 3.02
N PRO A 84 -18.40 3.37 2.59
CA PRO A 84 -17.63 4.41 3.27
C PRO A 84 -18.01 4.64 4.74
N SER A 85 -19.23 4.29 5.14
CA SER A 85 -19.72 4.45 6.52
C SER A 85 -19.08 3.46 7.51
N ILE A 86 -18.52 2.36 7.00
CA ILE A 86 -17.83 1.37 7.82
C ILE A 86 -16.51 1.95 8.32
N THR A 87 -16.31 1.87 9.62
CA THR A 87 -15.08 2.35 10.30
C THR A 87 -14.57 1.30 11.24
N SER A 88 -13.26 1.30 11.50
CA SER A 88 -12.64 0.48 12.52
C SER A 88 -12.02 1.37 13.59
N LYS A 89 -12.30 1.09 14.85
CA LYS A 89 -11.72 1.80 15.98
C LYS A 89 -10.53 1.03 16.54
N PHE A 90 -9.39 1.68 16.64
CA PHE A 90 -8.21 1.09 17.26
C PHE A 90 -8.31 1.13 18.80
N VAL A 91 -8.17 -0.04 19.45
CA VAL A 91 -8.25 -0.21 20.91
C VAL A 91 -7.01 -0.88 21.49
N GLY A 92 -5.92 -0.96 20.72
CA GLY A 92 -4.71 -1.71 21.06
C GLY A 92 -3.66 -0.93 21.89
N TYR A 93 -4.02 0.21 22.51
CA TYR A 93 -3.09 0.94 23.38
C TYR A 93 -2.84 0.22 24.70
N ASP A 94 -3.87 -0.41 25.25
CA ASP A 94 -3.89 -1.00 26.60
C ASP A 94 -4.22 -2.50 26.61
N ARG A 95 -4.53 -3.08 25.46
CA ARG A 95 -4.93 -4.49 25.35
C ARG A 95 -4.43 -5.14 24.08
N LEU A 96 -4.05 -6.40 24.19
CA LEU A 96 -3.59 -7.23 23.07
C LEU A 96 -4.68 -8.19 22.58
N THR A 97 -5.75 -8.32 23.35
CA THR A 97 -6.89 -9.19 23.02
C THR A 97 -8.18 -8.39 23.11
N HIS A 98 -9.07 -8.57 22.14
CA HIS A 98 -10.37 -7.90 22.11
C HIS A 98 -11.43 -8.74 21.42
N GLN A 99 -12.67 -8.65 21.88
CA GLN A 99 -13.83 -9.22 21.16
C GLN A 99 -14.46 -8.15 20.29
N SER A 100 -14.73 -8.49 19.04
CA SER A 100 -15.20 -7.56 18.06
C SER A 100 -16.14 -8.22 17.07
N LYS A 101 -16.92 -7.43 16.35
CA LYS A 101 -17.85 -7.91 15.33
C LYS A 101 -17.24 -7.77 13.95
N VAL A 102 -17.33 -8.81 13.14
CA VAL A 102 -16.92 -8.79 11.74
C VAL A 102 -17.89 -7.92 10.94
N THR A 103 -17.37 -6.88 10.29
CA THR A 103 -18.16 -5.94 9.48
C THR A 103 -18.05 -6.26 8.00
N VAL A 104 -16.87 -6.65 7.51
CA VAL A 104 -16.63 -6.98 6.11
C VAL A 104 -15.65 -8.14 6.02
N LEU A 105 -15.87 -9.00 5.05
CA LEU A 105 -14.95 -10.04 4.61
C LEU A 105 -14.67 -9.88 3.12
N THR A 106 -13.40 -10.03 2.73
CA THR A 106 -13.03 -10.06 1.31
C THR A 106 -12.13 -11.25 1.04
N THR A 107 -12.22 -11.79 -0.15
CA THR A 107 -11.12 -12.56 -0.77
C THR A 107 -10.17 -11.58 -1.47
N GLU A 108 -9.25 -12.07 -2.30
CA GLU A 108 -8.36 -11.22 -3.09
C GLU A 108 -9.13 -10.38 -4.13
N ASP A 109 -10.25 -10.91 -4.65
CA ASP A 109 -10.95 -10.34 -5.81
C ASP A 109 -12.37 -9.82 -5.51
N GLU A 110 -13.01 -10.23 -4.40
CA GLU A 110 -14.41 -9.91 -4.14
C GLU A 110 -14.77 -9.80 -2.65
N LEU A 111 -15.89 -9.10 -2.37
CA LEU A 111 -16.56 -9.12 -1.06
C LEU A 111 -17.28 -10.46 -0.90
N VAL A 112 -17.16 -11.06 0.28
CA VAL A 112 -17.80 -12.35 0.58
C VAL A 112 -18.54 -12.31 1.90
N ASP A 113 -19.57 -13.15 2.04
CA ASP A 113 -20.34 -13.26 3.28
C ASP A 113 -19.65 -14.19 4.31
N ALA A 114 -18.73 -15.03 3.85
CA ALA A 114 -17.97 -15.96 4.70
C ALA A 114 -16.60 -16.28 4.09
N LEU A 115 -15.59 -16.43 4.96
CA LEU A 115 -14.30 -17.05 4.63
C LEU A 115 -14.27 -18.45 5.18
N THR A 116 -13.78 -19.42 4.40
CA THR A 116 -13.72 -20.84 4.75
C THR A 116 -12.27 -21.34 4.81
N ASP A 117 -12.11 -22.53 5.37
CA ASP A 117 -10.81 -23.17 5.57
C ASP A 117 -9.93 -23.15 4.32
N GLY A 118 -8.69 -22.75 4.49
CA GLY A 118 -7.68 -22.62 3.43
C GLY A 118 -7.76 -21.35 2.59
N GLN A 119 -8.82 -20.54 2.70
CA GLN A 119 -8.94 -19.29 1.94
C GLN A 119 -8.06 -18.17 2.53
N THR A 120 -7.45 -17.39 1.64
CA THR A 120 -6.82 -16.11 1.94
C THR A 120 -7.82 -14.98 1.78
N GLY A 121 -7.68 -13.92 2.59
CA GLY A 121 -8.59 -12.80 2.50
C GLY A 121 -8.29 -11.72 3.52
N THR A 122 -9.22 -10.77 3.63
CA THR A 122 -9.13 -9.68 4.59
C THR A 122 -10.38 -9.65 5.46
N ILE A 123 -10.17 -9.56 6.77
CA ILE A 123 -11.23 -9.37 7.77
C ILE A 123 -11.20 -7.93 8.27
N ILE A 124 -12.34 -7.25 8.21
CA ILE A 124 -12.54 -5.92 8.80
C ILE A 124 -13.52 -6.06 9.95
N VAL A 125 -13.20 -5.44 11.08
CA VAL A 125 -14.00 -5.47 12.31
C VAL A 125 -14.28 -4.05 12.80
N ASP A 126 -15.28 -3.89 13.68
CA ASP A 126 -15.65 -2.60 14.25
C ASP A 126 -14.60 -2.05 15.23
N GLU A 127 -14.00 -2.89 16.08
CA GLU A 127 -12.91 -2.51 16.99
C GLU A 127 -11.76 -3.49 16.89
N THR A 128 -10.52 -3.00 16.85
CA THR A 128 -9.34 -3.88 16.72
C THR A 128 -8.19 -3.46 17.62
N PRO A 129 -7.50 -4.43 18.28
CA PRO A 129 -6.25 -4.19 18.99
C PRO A 129 -5.03 -4.21 18.04
N PHE A 130 -5.19 -4.58 16.77
CA PHE A 130 -4.10 -4.65 15.80
C PHE A 130 -3.72 -3.28 15.27
N TYR A 131 -2.44 -2.94 15.34
CA TYR A 131 -1.89 -1.73 14.76
C TYR A 131 -1.59 -1.95 13.28
N ALA A 132 -2.20 -1.13 12.43
CA ALA A 132 -1.96 -1.17 11.00
C ALA A 132 -0.65 -0.48 10.62
N THR A 133 -0.03 -0.92 9.54
CA THR A 133 1.15 -0.25 8.96
C THR A 133 0.88 1.23 8.74
N MET A 134 1.61 2.07 9.42
CA MET A 134 1.49 3.53 9.33
C MET A 134 2.79 4.20 9.73
N GLY A 135 3.21 5.24 8.99
CA GLY A 135 4.40 6.02 9.33
C GLY A 135 5.71 5.22 9.34
N GLY A 136 5.82 4.14 8.55
CA GLY A 136 7.00 3.27 8.50
C GLY A 136 7.11 2.24 9.63
N GLN A 137 6.15 2.20 10.56
CA GLN A 137 6.08 1.15 11.57
C GLN A 137 5.48 -0.12 10.97
N VAL A 138 6.10 -1.25 11.28
CA VAL A 138 5.62 -2.58 10.86
C VAL A 138 4.29 -2.89 11.54
N ALA A 139 3.36 -3.50 10.81
CA ALA A 139 2.06 -3.91 11.33
C ALA A 139 2.14 -5.07 12.31
N ASP A 140 1.10 -5.18 13.11
CA ASP A 140 0.91 -6.35 13.96
C ASP A 140 0.46 -7.56 13.16
N THR A 141 0.84 -8.71 13.69
CA THR A 141 0.36 -10.04 13.32
C THR A 141 -0.32 -10.70 14.50
N GLY A 142 -1.02 -11.81 14.26
CA GLY A 142 -1.68 -12.54 15.32
C GLY A 142 -2.77 -13.47 14.80
N VAL A 143 -3.84 -13.62 15.56
CA VAL A 143 -4.93 -14.53 15.21
C VAL A 143 -6.31 -13.93 15.49
N ILE A 144 -7.28 -14.29 14.67
CA ILE A 144 -8.70 -14.00 14.88
C ILE A 144 -9.41 -15.34 15.01
N ARG A 145 -10.15 -15.53 16.10
CA ARG A 145 -10.74 -16.82 16.46
C ARG A 145 -12.22 -16.71 16.78
N THR A 146 -12.94 -17.77 16.45
CA THR A 146 -14.23 -18.11 17.05
C THR A 146 -14.11 -19.42 17.83
N ALA A 147 -15.21 -19.95 18.35
CA ALA A 147 -15.20 -21.27 19.00
C ALA A 147 -14.72 -22.41 18.07
N ASN A 148 -14.98 -22.28 16.77
CA ASN A 148 -14.77 -23.34 15.78
C ASN A 148 -13.88 -22.94 14.60
N ALA A 149 -13.41 -21.69 14.55
CA ALA A 149 -12.65 -21.17 13.43
C ALA A 149 -11.43 -20.39 13.88
N GLU A 150 -10.40 -20.43 13.05
CA GLU A 150 -9.16 -19.67 13.26
C GLU A 150 -8.67 -19.06 11.94
N PHE A 151 -8.38 -17.78 12.00
CA PHE A 151 -7.77 -16.99 10.92
C PHE A 151 -6.42 -16.44 11.42
N VAL A 152 -5.35 -16.75 10.71
CA VAL A 152 -4.00 -16.22 11.00
C VAL A 152 -3.82 -14.92 10.29
N VAL A 153 -3.57 -13.84 11.04
CA VAL A 153 -3.29 -12.51 10.51
C VAL A 153 -1.80 -12.39 10.23
N GLU A 154 -1.46 -12.25 8.96
CA GLU A 154 -0.10 -12.12 8.47
C GLU A 154 0.32 -10.65 8.35
N ASP A 155 -0.65 -9.75 8.06
CA ASP A 155 -0.45 -8.32 7.95
C ASP A 155 -1.69 -7.53 8.37
N THR A 156 -1.49 -6.29 8.80
CA THR A 156 -2.59 -5.38 9.15
C THR A 156 -2.40 -4.07 8.39
N ILE A 157 -3.35 -3.75 7.52
CA ILE A 157 -3.28 -2.62 6.60
C ILE A 157 -4.30 -1.55 6.95
N LYS A 158 -3.94 -0.29 6.68
CA LYS A 158 -4.88 0.81 6.75
C LYS A 158 -5.52 1.01 5.38
N LEU A 159 -6.84 0.93 5.33
CA LEU A 159 -7.64 1.15 4.14
C LEU A 159 -8.15 2.60 4.10
N GLN A 160 -8.86 2.98 3.04
CA GLN A 160 -9.44 4.31 2.90
C GLN A 160 -10.31 4.67 4.13
N GLY A 161 -10.14 5.90 4.62
CA GLY A 161 -10.80 6.36 5.83
C GLY A 161 -10.11 5.82 7.08
N THR A 162 -10.90 5.29 8.02
CA THR A 162 -10.42 4.71 9.30
C THR A 162 -10.51 3.20 9.35
N LYS A 163 -10.75 2.54 8.19
CA LYS A 163 -10.87 1.08 8.12
C LYS A 163 -9.52 0.41 8.33
N ILE A 164 -9.51 -0.67 9.12
CA ILE A 164 -8.33 -1.51 9.36
C ILE A 164 -8.63 -2.90 8.84
N GLY A 165 -7.86 -3.35 7.87
CA GLY A 165 -7.96 -4.68 7.26
C GLY A 165 -6.92 -5.63 7.83
N HIS A 166 -7.37 -6.80 8.30
CA HIS A 166 -6.52 -7.88 8.77
C HIS A 166 -6.36 -8.88 7.64
N VAL A 167 -5.21 -8.84 6.98
CA VAL A 167 -4.88 -9.70 5.83
C VAL A 167 -4.27 -11.01 6.35
N GLY A 168 -4.73 -12.14 5.82
CA GLY A 168 -4.23 -13.42 6.26
C GLY A 168 -4.97 -14.61 5.66
N LYS A 169 -4.94 -15.74 6.37
CA LYS A 169 -5.46 -17.01 5.90
C LYS A 169 -6.31 -17.72 6.95
N MET A 170 -7.43 -18.29 6.49
CA MET A 170 -8.20 -19.23 7.29
C MET A 170 -7.43 -20.54 7.45
N THR A 171 -7.13 -20.92 8.68
CA THR A 171 -6.44 -22.18 9.01
C THR A 171 -7.39 -23.25 9.52
N LYS A 172 -8.60 -22.87 9.91
CA LYS A 172 -9.62 -23.80 10.39
C LYS A 172 -11.01 -23.18 10.35
N GLY A 173 -12.00 -23.93 9.92
CA GLY A 173 -13.41 -23.59 10.03
C GLY A 173 -13.86 -22.49 9.07
N SER A 174 -14.83 -21.69 9.50
CA SER A 174 -15.32 -20.54 8.73
C SER A 174 -15.71 -19.38 9.63
N ILE A 175 -15.54 -18.16 9.14
CA ILE A 175 -15.96 -16.91 9.78
C ILE A 175 -16.92 -16.19 8.84
N LYS A 176 -18.02 -15.65 9.38
CA LYS A 176 -19.08 -14.95 8.62
C LYS A 176 -19.15 -13.48 9.00
N VAL A 177 -19.68 -12.68 8.07
CA VAL A 177 -20.02 -11.27 8.34
C VAL A 177 -21.06 -11.22 9.47
N GLY A 178 -20.86 -10.31 10.41
CA GLY A 178 -21.73 -10.14 11.59
C GLY A 178 -21.39 -11.06 12.75
N GLU A 179 -20.48 -12.01 12.61
CA GLU A 179 -20.05 -12.91 13.68
C GLU A 179 -19.15 -12.18 14.69
N THR A 180 -19.25 -12.57 15.97
CA THR A 180 -18.36 -12.07 17.02
C THR A 180 -17.12 -12.95 17.06
N VAL A 181 -15.96 -12.28 16.93
CA VAL A 181 -14.65 -12.92 16.92
C VAL A 181 -13.78 -12.41 18.06
N THR A 182 -12.83 -13.20 18.50
CA THR A 182 -11.78 -12.79 19.45
C THR A 182 -10.49 -12.54 18.66
N LEU A 183 -10.02 -11.31 18.71
CA LEU A 183 -8.75 -10.89 18.14
C LEU A 183 -7.66 -11.01 19.19
N ALA A 184 -6.52 -11.59 18.83
CA ALA A 184 -5.34 -11.70 19.70
C ALA A 184 -4.07 -11.34 18.92
N VAL A 185 -3.41 -10.25 19.33
CA VAL A 185 -2.15 -9.78 18.74
C VAL A 185 -1.01 -10.67 19.22
N ASP A 186 -0.01 -10.91 18.39
CA ASP A 186 1.25 -11.53 18.78
C ASP A 186 2.02 -10.59 19.70
N GLU A 187 1.93 -10.87 21.00
CA GLU A 187 2.54 -10.06 22.06
C GLU A 187 4.07 -9.98 21.94
N ALA A 188 4.73 -11.09 21.61
CA ALA A 188 6.18 -11.12 21.50
C ALA A 188 6.66 -10.21 20.37
N ARG A 189 6.01 -10.27 19.23
CA ARG A 189 6.28 -9.41 18.07
C ARG A 189 5.97 -7.94 18.39
N ARG A 190 4.83 -7.65 19.00
CA ARG A 190 4.43 -6.28 19.41
C ARG A 190 5.47 -5.66 20.32
N ASN A 191 5.97 -6.41 21.32
CA ASN A 191 6.99 -5.93 22.25
C ASN A 191 8.32 -5.62 21.54
N LEU A 192 8.74 -6.44 20.59
CA LEU A 192 9.92 -6.16 19.78
C LEU A 192 9.77 -4.88 18.96
N ILE A 193 8.61 -4.69 18.32
CA ILE A 193 8.30 -3.48 17.52
C ILE A 193 8.31 -2.24 18.43
N ALA A 194 7.66 -2.30 19.59
CA ALA A 194 7.61 -1.20 20.56
C ALA A 194 9.00 -0.84 21.09
N ASN A 195 9.84 -1.83 21.38
CA ASN A 195 11.23 -1.62 21.80
C ASN A 195 12.06 -0.94 20.71
N ASN A 196 11.94 -1.36 19.46
CA ASN A 196 12.62 -0.74 18.33
C ASN A 196 12.18 0.71 18.12
N HIS A 197 10.89 0.99 18.24
CA HIS A 197 10.34 2.35 18.17
C HIS A 197 10.94 3.24 19.27
N SER A 198 10.95 2.77 20.52
CA SER A 198 11.54 3.48 21.66
C SER A 198 13.04 3.67 21.51
N ALA A 199 13.77 2.64 21.05
CA ALA A 199 15.20 2.72 20.78
C ALA A 199 15.54 3.79 19.74
N THR A 200 14.73 3.94 18.68
CA THR A 200 14.89 4.98 17.67
C THR A 200 14.76 6.39 18.26
N HIS A 201 13.77 6.62 19.14
CA HIS A 201 13.63 7.90 19.83
C HIS A 201 14.79 8.20 20.78
N LEU A 202 15.28 7.18 21.52
CA LEU A 202 16.43 7.32 22.40
C LEU A 202 17.69 7.63 21.60
N MET A 203 17.92 6.94 20.48
CA MET A 203 19.03 7.20 19.58
C MET A 203 18.98 8.61 19.01
N GLN A 204 17.83 9.07 18.55
CA GLN A 204 17.64 10.43 18.06
C GLN A 204 17.95 11.46 19.16
N LYS A 205 17.49 11.22 20.38
CA LYS A 205 17.79 12.10 21.51
C LYS A 205 19.29 12.15 21.82
N ALA A 206 19.95 10.99 21.84
CA ALA A 206 21.40 10.91 22.07
C ALA A 206 22.20 11.63 20.98
N LEU A 207 21.83 11.42 19.71
CA LEU A 207 22.47 12.11 18.57
C LEU A 207 22.32 13.64 18.68
N ARG A 208 21.13 14.13 19.05
CA ARG A 208 20.90 15.58 19.25
C ARG A 208 21.76 16.14 20.39
N MET A 209 21.97 15.37 21.46
CA MET A 209 22.81 15.80 22.59
C MET A 209 24.29 15.85 22.21
N VAL A 210 24.77 14.93 21.38
CA VAL A 210 26.20 14.82 21.01
C VAL A 210 26.56 15.71 19.82
N LEU A 211 25.70 15.77 18.79
CA LEU A 211 25.98 16.40 17.50
C LEU A 211 25.25 17.72 17.29
N GLY A 212 24.35 18.11 18.22
CA GLY A 212 23.59 19.36 18.16
C GLY A 212 22.36 19.27 17.24
N LEU A 213 21.65 20.41 17.10
CA LEU A 213 20.37 20.51 16.36
C LEU A 213 20.47 20.35 14.85
N SER A 214 21.67 20.26 14.28
CA SER A 214 21.90 20.14 12.83
C SER A 214 21.46 18.81 12.22
N LEU A 215 21.00 17.86 13.02
CA LEU A 215 20.64 16.51 12.60
C LEU A 215 19.15 16.27 12.33
N ILE A 216 18.36 17.32 12.21
CA ILE A 216 16.91 17.21 11.92
C ILE A 216 16.63 16.45 10.62
N HIS A 217 17.60 16.37 9.71
CA HIS A 217 17.46 15.73 8.39
C HIS A 217 18.05 14.31 8.29
N ILE A 218 18.69 13.76 9.34
CA ILE A 218 19.40 12.46 9.25
C ILE A 218 18.59 11.28 9.77
N SER A 219 17.57 11.52 10.57
CA SER A 219 16.73 10.45 11.10
C SER A 219 15.27 10.85 11.14
N GLU A 220 14.61 10.84 9.99
CA GLU A 220 13.19 10.53 9.99
C GLU A 220 13.09 9.01 10.18
N PRO A 221 12.58 8.51 11.32
CA PRO A 221 12.44 7.07 11.54
C PRO A 221 11.37 6.41 10.64
N THR A 222 10.83 7.16 9.70
CA THR A 222 9.71 6.79 8.85
C THR A 222 10.05 6.52 7.38
N ARG A 223 11.31 6.70 6.97
CA ARG A 223 11.76 6.29 5.63
C ARG A 223 12.73 5.13 5.73
N LEU A 224 12.20 3.93 5.87
CA LEU A 224 12.85 2.78 5.28
C LEU A 224 12.81 3.01 3.77
N LEU A 225 13.95 3.37 3.20
CA LEU A 225 14.17 3.32 1.77
C LEU A 225 13.71 1.94 1.29
N SER A 226 12.69 1.91 0.45
CA SER A 226 12.47 0.76 -0.42
C SER A 226 13.69 0.69 -1.33
N ILE A 227 14.64 -0.13 -0.95
CA ILE A 227 15.71 -0.55 -1.84
C ILE A 227 15.05 -1.57 -2.76
N SER A 228 14.85 -1.15 -4.00
CA SER A 228 14.49 -1.97 -5.17
C SER A 228 15.45 -3.14 -5.34
#